data_9f8fa63e83b0242eaef54fe9987f35e8
#
_entry.id   9f8fa63e83b0242eaef54fe9987f35e8
#
_cell.length_a   1.000
_cell.length_b   1.000
_cell.length_c   1.000
_cell.angle_alpha   90.00
_cell.angle_beta   90.00
_cell.angle_gamma   90.00
#
_symmetry.space_group_name_H-M   'P 1'
#
loop_
_entity.id
_entity.type
_entity.pdbx_description
1 polymer ?
#
loop_
_entity_poly.entity_id
_entity_poly.type
_entity_poly.pdbx_seq_one_letter_code
_entity_poly.pdbx_strand_id
1 'polypeptide(L)'
;MLNKNLEIELNKQQILPILNTTVLRNDIKRLEVFLLNNPNIKNIEITLRQENSFEIAKELNKLFTNINFGLGSILSEGDYLKGKEAGFHFFVSPGIVTSLVKNKVINYIPGGETISEFMYLIDSGYKIIKFFPSNLAGGHKKLVSIENILKEASFIPTGGINKKNYMDYVSLKNVLCVGMSKFDD
;
A
#
# COMPACT_ATOMS: atom_id res chain seq x y z
N MET A 1 2.02 6.99 -10.07
CA MET A 1 3.30 6.54 -10.69
C MET A 1 4.31 6.33 -9.57
N LEU A 2 4.88 5.13 -9.43
CA LEU A 2 5.95 4.90 -8.48
C LEU A 2 7.32 5.21 -9.10
N ASN A 3 8.28 5.62 -8.26
CA ASN A 3 9.66 5.61 -8.70
C ASN A 3 10.16 4.15 -8.77
N LYS A 4 11.14 3.92 -9.63
CA LYS A 4 11.61 2.57 -9.95
C LYS A 4 12.21 1.83 -8.74
N ASN A 5 12.84 2.55 -7.81
CA ASN A 5 13.45 1.94 -6.62
C ASN A 5 12.37 1.40 -5.67
N LEU A 6 11.33 2.20 -5.38
CA LEU A 6 10.20 1.77 -4.55
C LEU A 6 9.49 0.56 -5.16
N GLU A 7 9.27 0.57 -6.47
CA GLU A 7 8.67 -0.57 -7.18
C GLU A 7 9.49 -1.87 -7.01
N ILE A 8 10.82 -1.79 -7.21
CA ILE A 8 11.72 -2.92 -7.05
C ILE A 8 11.72 -3.44 -5.61
N GLU A 9 11.75 -2.55 -4.63
CA GLU A 9 11.74 -2.92 -3.21
C GLU A 9 10.42 -3.60 -2.82
N LEU A 10 9.27 -3.05 -3.23
CA LEU A 10 7.95 -3.65 -2.98
C LEU A 10 7.85 -5.05 -3.60
N ASN A 11 8.35 -5.22 -4.83
CA ASN A 11 8.36 -6.53 -5.49
C ASN A 11 9.24 -7.54 -4.73
N LYS A 12 10.42 -7.13 -4.28
CA LYS A 12 11.34 -8.01 -3.53
C LYS A 12 10.79 -8.43 -2.16
N GLN A 13 10.12 -7.53 -1.46
CA GLN A 13 9.57 -7.85 -0.13
C GLN A 13 8.27 -8.65 -0.19
N GLN A 14 7.57 -8.70 -1.34
CA GLN A 14 6.33 -9.46 -1.59
C GLN A 14 5.14 -9.12 -0.69
N ILE A 15 5.38 -8.59 0.49
CA ILE A 15 4.37 -8.15 1.46
C ILE A 15 4.62 -6.68 1.77
N LEU A 16 3.60 -5.84 1.62
CA LEU A 16 3.54 -4.49 2.18
C LEU A 16 2.83 -4.58 3.52
N PRO A 17 3.55 -4.54 4.65
CA PRO A 17 2.93 -4.53 5.97
C PRO A 17 2.10 -3.25 6.14
N ILE A 18 0.89 -3.39 6.67
CA ILE A 18 -0.02 -2.26 6.90
C ILE A 18 -0.25 -2.13 8.39
N LEU A 19 0.33 -1.10 8.98
CA LEU A 19 0.17 -0.79 10.38
C LEU A 19 -1.10 0.04 10.60
N ASN A 20 -2.06 -0.53 11.32
CA ASN A 20 -3.14 0.22 11.93
C ASN A 20 -2.64 0.68 13.30
N THR A 21 -2.50 1.98 13.50
CA THR A 21 -1.97 2.55 14.72
C THR A 21 -2.90 2.33 15.92
N THR A 22 -2.32 2.20 17.09
CA THR A 22 -3.03 2.05 18.37
C THR A 22 -2.54 3.07 19.40
N VAL A 23 -1.45 2.73 20.09
CA VAL A 23 -0.74 3.61 21.01
C VAL A 23 0.73 3.58 20.64
N LEU A 24 1.36 4.74 20.51
CA LEU A 24 2.74 4.88 20.01
C LEU A 24 3.72 3.87 20.63
N ARG A 25 3.71 3.73 21.96
CA ARG A 25 4.60 2.79 22.66
C ARG A 25 4.41 1.32 22.23
N ASN A 26 3.17 0.93 21.98
CA ASN A 26 2.85 -0.43 21.56
C ASN A 26 3.24 -0.64 20.10
N ASP A 27 2.98 0.36 19.26
CA ASP A 27 3.32 0.32 17.83
C ASP A 27 4.84 0.29 17.61
N ILE A 28 5.63 1.01 18.43
CA ILE A 28 7.10 0.93 18.44
C ILE A 28 7.56 -0.50 18.73
N LYS A 29 7.11 -1.09 19.85
CA LYS A 29 7.50 -2.47 20.23
C LYS A 29 7.12 -3.49 19.17
N ARG A 30 5.93 -3.37 18.61
CA ARG A 30 5.41 -4.23 17.55
C ARG A 30 6.28 -4.15 16.29
N LEU A 31 6.67 -2.94 15.87
CA LEU A 31 7.56 -2.73 14.74
C LEU A 31 8.98 -3.25 15.00
N GLU A 32 9.55 -3.00 16.18
CA GLU A 32 10.87 -3.50 16.56
C GLU A 32 10.94 -5.03 16.45
N VAL A 33 9.99 -5.75 17.07
CA VAL A 33 9.92 -7.20 17.01
C VAL A 33 9.71 -7.70 15.58
N PHE A 34 8.81 -7.06 14.83
CA PHE A 34 8.55 -7.44 13.44
C PHE A 34 9.77 -7.26 12.55
N LEU A 35 10.44 -6.11 12.61
CA LEU A 35 11.60 -5.78 11.78
C LEU A 35 12.82 -6.65 12.13
N LEU A 36 13.00 -7.01 13.40
CA LEU A 36 14.06 -7.94 13.82
C LEU A 36 13.92 -9.31 13.13
N ASN A 37 12.68 -9.78 12.99
CA ASN A 37 12.36 -11.06 12.36
C ASN A 37 12.24 -10.97 10.82
N ASN A 38 12.16 -9.77 10.27
CA ASN A 38 11.96 -9.53 8.84
C ASN A 38 12.90 -8.44 8.30
N PRO A 39 14.23 -8.67 8.29
CA PRO A 39 15.24 -7.65 7.97
C PRO A 39 15.15 -7.14 6.52
N ASN A 40 14.47 -7.87 5.64
CA ASN A 40 14.28 -7.50 4.24
C ASN A 40 13.16 -6.48 4.02
N ILE A 41 12.31 -6.23 5.03
CA ILE A 41 11.25 -5.23 4.93
C ILE A 41 11.86 -3.83 5.01
N LYS A 42 11.57 -3.02 4.00
CA LYS A 42 12.02 -1.63 3.87
C LYS A 42 10.86 -0.64 3.75
N ASN A 43 9.70 -1.12 3.34
CA ASN A 43 8.53 -0.28 3.08
C ASN A 43 7.35 -0.77 3.92
N ILE A 44 6.70 0.15 4.66
CA ILE A 44 5.54 -0.13 5.53
C ILE A 44 4.50 0.96 5.31
N GLU A 45 3.22 0.56 5.11
CA GLU A 45 2.08 1.48 5.05
C GLU A 45 1.55 1.72 6.48
N ILE A 46 1.36 2.98 6.89
CA ILE A 46 0.64 3.37 8.11
C ILE A 46 -0.71 3.96 7.72
N THR A 47 -1.82 3.43 8.23
CA THR A 47 -3.17 3.89 7.87
C THR A 47 -3.65 5.04 8.75
N LEU A 48 -4.26 6.07 8.13
CA LEU A 48 -4.88 7.21 8.82
C LEU A 48 -6.35 6.91 9.14
N ARG A 49 -6.62 5.95 10.03
CA ARG A 49 -8.00 5.53 10.37
C ARG A 49 -8.51 6.00 11.71
N GLN A 50 -7.62 6.45 12.59
CA GLN A 50 -7.96 6.96 13.91
C GLN A 50 -7.52 8.42 14.03
N GLU A 51 -8.12 9.17 14.94
CA GLU A 51 -7.90 10.60 15.11
C GLU A 51 -6.42 10.97 15.31
N ASN A 52 -5.68 10.17 16.08
CA ASN A 52 -4.27 10.39 16.39
C ASN A 52 -3.30 9.66 15.47
N SER A 53 -3.80 8.96 14.43
CA SER A 53 -2.95 8.13 13.54
C SER A 53 -1.83 8.94 12.88
N PHE A 54 -2.10 10.17 12.47
CA PHE A 54 -1.11 11.00 11.81
C PHE A 54 0.06 11.39 12.72
N GLU A 55 -0.22 11.76 13.97
CA GLU A 55 0.84 12.12 14.91
C GLU A 55 1.68 10.90 15.31
N ILE A 56 1.05 9.74 15.52
CA ILE A 56 1.78 8.48 15.74
C ILE A 56 2.65 8.15 14.53
N ALA A 57 2.11 8.26 13.32
CA ALA A 57 2.86 7.98 12.09
C ALA A 57 4.09 8.89 11.94
N LYS A 58 3.98 10.19 12.28
CA LYS A 58 5.11 11.12 12.26
C LYS A 58 6.20 10.71 13.23
N GLU A 59 5.86 10.32 14.45
CA GLU A 59 6.84 9.86 15.44
C GLU A 59 7.52 8.56 15.00
N LEU A 60 6.77 7.61 14.44
CA LEU A 60 7.35 6.38 13.89
C LEU A 60 8.30 6.69 12.72
N ASN A 61 7.94 7.61 11.83
CA ASN A 61 8.79 8.02 10.69
C ASN A 61 10.11 8.65 11.14
N LYS A 62 10.12 9.36 12.28
CA LYS A 62 11.35 9.92 12.88
C LYS A 62 12.22 8.84 13.55
N LEU A 63 11.59 7.87 14.21
CA LEU A 63 12.30 6.86 15.00
C LEU A 63 12.93 5.76 14.13
N PHE A 64 12.27 5.34 13.07
CA PHE A 64 12.71 4.24 12.21
C PHE A 64 13.26 4.74 10.88
N THR A 65 14.39 5.43 10.91
CA THR A 65 15.00 6.09 9.73
C THR A 65 15.43 5.15 8.60
N ASN A 66 15.53 3.84 8.89
CA ASN A 66 15.87 2.81 7.89
C ASN A 66 14.65 2.23 7.18
N ILE A 67 13.43 2.71 7.51
CA ILE A 67 12.18 2.27 6.92
C ILE A 67 11.54 3.40 6.14
N ASN A 68 11.10 3.09 4.93
CA ASN A 68 10.30 3.99 4.11
C ASN A 68 8.84 3.86 4.50
N PHE A 69 8.35 4.76 5.33
CA PHE A 69 6.93 4.78 5.66
C PHE A 69 6.12 5.47 4.57
N GLY A 70 5.02 4.81 4.19
CA GLY A 70 3.96 5.41 3.40
C GLY A 70 2.72 5.66 4.24
N LEU A 71 1.93 6.66 3.85
CA LEU A 71 0.62 6.91 4.45
C LEU A 71 -0.48 6.24 3.64
N GLY A 72 -1.27 5.42 4.30
CA GLY A 72 -2.48 4.80 3.78
C GLY A 72 -3.75 5.50 4.24
N SER A 73 -4.86 5.15 3.60
CA SER A 73 -6.15 5.82 3.79
C SER A 73 -6.13 7.30 3.41
N ILE A 74 -5.37 7.65 2.37
CA ILE A 74 -5.40 9.00 1.79
C ILE A 74 -6.74 9.18 1.07
N LEU A 75 -7.56 10.09 1.55
CA LEU A 75 -8.89 10.37 1.01
C LEU A 75 -9.00 11.74 0.34
N SER A 76 -8.01 12.60 0.54
CA SER A 76 -7.99 13.96 0.02
C SER A 76 -6.58 14.40 -0.39
N GLU A 77 -6.51 15.48 -1.18
CA GLU A 77 -5.24 16.16 -1.46
C GLU A 77 -4.62 16.77 -0.19
N GLY A 78 -5.46 17.20 0.76
CA GLY A 78 -5.00 17.70 2.06
C GLY A 78 -4.26 16.64 2.87
N ASP A 79 -4.72 15.40 2.89
CA ASP A 79 -4.00 14.30 3.55
C ASP A 79 -2.64 14.04 2.90
N TYR A 80 -2.61 14.06 1.57
CA TYR A 80 -1.36 13.93 0.80
C TYR A 80 -0.37 15.05 1.12
N LEU A 81 -0.81 16.32 1.11
CA LEU A 81 0.07 17.47 1.35
C LEU A 81 0.65 17.43 2.77
N LYS A 82 -0.18 17.17 3.78
CA LYS A 82 0.29 16.98 5.18
C LYS A 82 1.33 15.88 5.28
N GLY A 83 1.09 14.75 4.64
CA GLY A 83 2.02 13.63 4.64
C GLY A 83 3.34 13.95 3.90
N LYS A 84 3.26 14.65 2.78
CA LYS A 84 4.44 15.10 2.03
C LYS A 84 5.31 16.06 2.85
N GLU A 85 4.71 17.03 3.51
CA GLU A 85 5.41 17.96 4.40
C GLU A 85 6.08 17.24 5.59
N ALA A 86 5.43 16.17 6.10
CA ALA A 86 5.97 15.33 7.17
C ALA A 86 7.04 14.32 6.71
N GLY A 87 7.40 14.30 5.42
CA GLY A 87 8.49 13.50 4.87
C GLY A 87 8.16 12.02 4.64
N PHE A 88 6.89 11.67 4.44
CA PHE A 88 6.52 10.29 4.08
C PHE A 88 6.92 9.97 2.63
N HIS A 89 7.32 8.70 2.39
CA HIS A 89 7.96 8.27 1.16
C HIS A 89 6.99 7.92 0.03
N PHE A 90 5.79 7.43 0.39
CA PHE A 90 4.74 7.08 -0.57
C PHE A 90 3.35 7.21 0.04
N PHE A 91 2.33 7.21 -0.81
CA PHE A 91 0.94 7.47 -0.42
C PHE A 91 0.01 6.46 -1.05
N VAL A 92 -0.95 5.98 -0.28
CA VAL A 92 -1.87 4.91 -0.71
C VAL A 92 -3.30 5.32 -0.40
N SER A 93 -4.19 5.24 -1.37
CA SER A 93 -5.63 5.46 -1.17
C SER A 93 -6.44 4.17 -1.34
N PRO A 94 -7.59 4.05 -0.67
CA PRO A 94 -8.48 2.91 -0.88
C PRO A 94 -9.22 2.96 -2.22
N GLY A 95 -9.34 4.13 -2.81
CA GLY A 95 -9.99 4.41 -4.08
C GLY A 95 -9.26 5.50 -4.85
N ILE A 96 -9.92 6.15 -5.78
CA ILE A 96 -9.35 7.20 -6.65
C ILE A 96 -9.50 8.57 -6.00
N VAL A 97 -8.40 9.22 -5.64
CA VAL A 97 -8.39 10.64 -5.31
C VAL A 97 -8.11 11.43 -6.58
N THR A 98 -9.15 11.96 -7.19
CA THR A 98 -9.12 12.54 -8.55
C THR A 98 -8.10 13.66 -8.71
N SER A 99 -7.92 14.53 -7.71
CA SER A 99 -6.92 15.60 -7.75
C SER A 99 -5.50 15.06 -7.84
N LEU A 100 -5.17 14.02 -7.05
CA LEU A 100 -3.84 13.39 -7.06
C LEU A 100 -3.56 12.70 -8.40
N VAL A 101 -4.58 12.05 -8.98
CA VAL A 101 -4.46 11.41 -10.30
C VAL A 101 -4.28 12.45 -11.41
N LYS A 102 -5.07 13.51 -11.43
CA LYS A 102 -4.94 14.62 -12.39
C LYS A 102 -3.58 15.33 -12.32
N ASN A 103 -3.07 15.52 -11.11
CA ASN A 103 -1.77 16.16 -10.86
C ASN A 103 -0.58 15.20 -11.06
N LYS A 104 -0.83 13.95 -11.48
CA LYS A 104 0.19 12.93 -11.74
C LYS A 104 1.20 12.78 -10.61
N VAL A 105 0.69 12.71 -9.37
CA VAL A 105 1.52 12.63 -8.17
C VAL A 105 2.41 11.38 -8.19
N ILE A 106 3.70 11.57 -7.94
CA ILE A 106 4.71 10.50 -7.89
C ILE A 106 4.66 9.82 -6.50
N ASN A 107 4.98 8.53 -6.45
CA ASN A 107 4.90 7.70 -5.25
C ASN A 107 3.49 7.66 -4.63
N TYR A 108 2.49 7.78 -5.48
CA TYR A 108 1.09 7.59 -5.14
C TYR A 108 0.56 6.28 -5.75
N ILE A 109 -0.07 5.46 -4.90
CA ILE A 109 -0.71 4.19 -5.24
C ILE A 109 -2.22 4.39 -5.09
N PRO A 110 -2.93 4.70 -6.18
CA PRO A 110 -4.38 4.81 -6.16
C PRO A 110 -5.04 3.44 -5.96
N GLY A 111 -6.20 3.43 -5.31
CA GLY A 111 -7.02 2.24 -5.16
C GLY A 111 -8.12 2.14 -6.20
N GLY A 112 -8.61 0.93 -6.40
CA GLY A 112 -9.78 0.62 -7.21
C GLY A 112 -10.26 -0.80 -6.95
N GLU A 113 -11.48 -1.08 -7.41
CA GLU A 113 -12.14 -2.38 -7.28
C GLU A 113 -12.61 -2.92 -8.63
N THR A 114 -13.03 -2.03 -9.53
CA THR A 114 -13.67 -2.39 -10.80
C THR A 114 -12.71 -2.30 -11.97
N ILE A 115 -13.02 -3.02 -13.05
CA ILE A 115 -12.25 -2.96 -14.30
C ILE A 115 -12.23 -1.53 -14.88
N SER A 116 -13.34 -0.80 -14.78
CA SER A 116 -13.42 0.58 -15.27
C SER A 116 -12.49 1.53 -14.52
N GLU A 117 -12.38 1.36 -13.19
CA GLU A 117 -11.43 2.12 -12.37
C GLU A 117 -9.98 1.78 -12.72
N PHE A 118 -9.69 0.50 -12.92
CA PHE A 118 -8.34 0.07 -13.34
C PHE A 118 -7.97 0.66 -14.69
N MET A 119 -8.86 0.58 -15.69
CA MET A 119 -8.62 1.18 -17.01
C MET A 119 -8.40 2.69 -16.91
N TYR A 120 -9.24 3.41 -16.15
CA TYR A 120 -9.06 4.84 -15.91
C TYR A 120 -7.70 5.18 -15.31
N LEU A 121 -7.24 4.40 -14.33
CA LEU A 121 -5.94 4.60 -13.68
C LEU A 121 -4.78 4.31 -14.63
N ILE A 122 -4.87 3.24 -15.42
CA ILE A 122 -3.88 2.90 -16.44
C ILE A 122 -3.76 4.03 -17.49
N ASP A 123 -4.88 4.50 -18.03
CA ASP A 123 -4.94 5.62 -19.00
C ASP A 123 -4.38 6.91 -18.41
N SER A 124 -4.54 7.10 -17.09
CA SER A 124 -3.95 8.21 -16.34
C SER A 124 -2.45 8.05 -16.05
N GLY A 125 -1.83 6.89 -16.40
CA GLY A 125 -0.42 6.60 -16.23
C GLY A 125 -0.05 5.87 -14.93
N TYR A 126 -1.03 5.42 -14.14
CA TYR A 126 -0.81 4.64 -12.92
C TYR A 126 -0.88 3.14 -13.22
N LYS A 127 0.27 2.50 -13.30
CA LYS A 127 0.36 1.06 -13.61
C LYS A 127 0.37 0.19 -12.36
N ILE A 128 0.63 0.75 -11.18
CA ILE A 128 0.57 0.06 -9.90
C ILE A 128 -0.66 0.55 -9.14
N ILE A 129 -1.57 -0.38 -8.87
CA ILE A 129 -2.92 -0.10 -8.37
C ILE A 129 -3.18 -0.96 -7.14
N LYS A 130 -3.64 -0.33 -6.05
CA LYS A 130 -4.17 -1.05 -4.90
C LYS A 130 -5.53 -1.65 -5.27
N PHE A 131 -5.65 -2.97 -5.21
CA PHE A 131 -6.92 -3.67 -5.37
C PHE A 131 -7.58 -3.85 -4.00
N PHE A 132 -8.62 -3.07 -3.71
CA PHE A 132 -9.24 -3.01 -2.38
C PHE A 132 -10.76 -2.81 -2.46
N PRO A 133 -11.55 -3.50 -1.60
CA PRO A 133 -11.18 -4.58 -0.68
C PRO A 133 -11.09 -5.94 -1.39
N SER A 134 -9.90 -6.50 -1.54
CA SER A 134 -9.61 -7.60 -2.44
C SER A 134 -10.50 -8.84 -2.25
N ASN A 135 -10.61 -9.34 -1.01
CA ASN A 135 -11.37 -10.58 -0.76
C ASN A 135 -12.87 -10.43 -1.05
N LEU A 136 -13.44 -9.24 -0.83
CA LEU A 136 -14.86 -8.96 -1.10
C LEU A 136 -15.11 -8.72 -2.59
N ALA A 137 -14.10 -8.25 -3.31
CA ALA A 137 -14.17 -7.88 -4.72
C ALA A 137 -13.77 -9.02 -5.69
N GLY A 138 -13.76 -10.28 -5.24
CA GLY A 138 -13.47 -11.45 -6.07
C GLY A 138 -12.06 -12.04 -5.86
N GLY A 139 -11.22 -11.43 -5.04
CA GLY A 139 -9.94 -11.97 -4.59
C GLY A 139 -8.96 -12.30 -5.73
N HIS A 140 -8.11 -13.30 -5.50
CA HIS A 140 -7.14 -13.77 -6.49
C HIS A 140 -7.78 -14.24 -7.80
N LYS A 141 -8.99 -14.80 -7.75
CA LYS A 141 -9.72 -15.27 -8.95
C LYS A 141 -9.99 -14.14 -9.92
N LYS A 142 -10.35 -12.95 -9.43
CA LYS A 142 -10.53 -11.77 -10.28
C LYS A 142 -9.21 -11.36 -10.93
N LEU A 143 -8.10 -11.33 -10.18
CA LEU A 143 -6.79 -10.99 -10.72
C LEU A 143 -6.33 -11.96 -11.81
N VAL A 144 -6.56 -13.27 -11.63
CA VAL A 144 -6.33 -14.28 -12.68
C VAL A 144 -7.15 -13.97 -13.94
N SER A 145 -8.44 -13.65 -13.79
CA SER A 145 -9.33 -13.42 -14.94
C SER A 145 -8.95 -12.19 -15.77
N ILE A 146 -8.32 -11.19 -15.16
CA ILE A 146 -7.94 -9.94 -15.84
C ILE A 146 -6.46 -9.88 -16.26
N GLU A 147 -5.64 -10.87 -15.92
CA GLU A 147 -4.20 -10.88 -16.19
C GLU A 147 -3.86 -10.62 -17.67
N ASN A 148 -4.58 -11.30 -18.56
CA ASN A 148 -4.36 -11.15 -19.99
C ASN A 148 -5.10 -9.96 -20.63
N ILE A 149 -5.98 -9.29 -19.87
CA ILE A 149 -6.76 -8.13 -20.33
C ILE A 149 -6.02 -6.84 -19.97
N LEU A 150 -5.56 -6.72 -18.72
CA LEU A 150 -4.89 -5.52 -18.19
C LEU A 150 -3.38 -5.76 -18.03
N LYS A 151 -2.70 -6.10 -19.12
CA LYS A 151 -1.27 -6.51 -19.14
C LYS A 151 -0.31 -5.44 -18.62
N GLU A 152 -0.71 -4.17 -18.63
CA GLU A 152 0.12 -3.07 -18.20
C GLU A 152 0.01 -2.77 -16.69
N ALA A 153 -0.96 -3.38 -16.00
CA ALA A 153 -1.19 -3.15 -14.59
C ALA A 153 -0.52 -4.21 -13.72
N SER A 154 0.06 -3.73 -12.61
CA SER A 154 0.47 -4.56 -11.48
C SER A 154 -0.35 -4.17 -10.26
N PHE A 155 -0.84 -5.16 -9.53
CA PHE A 155 -1.75 -4.94 -8.43
C PHE A 155 -1.07 -5.12 -7.06
N ILE A 156 -1.58 -4.37 -6.08
CA ILE A 156 -1.30 -4.58 -4.66
C ILE A 156 -2.64 -4.96 -4.01
N PRO A 157 -3.05 -6.24 -4.09
CA PRO A 157 -4.28 -6.68 -3.44
C PRO A 157 -4.18 -6.50 -1.93
N THR A 158 -5.24 -5.94 -1.35
CA THR A 158 -5.32 -5.59 0.06
C THR A 158 -6.74 -5.84 0.57
N GLY A 159 -6.86 -6.33 1.81
CA GLY A 159 -8.14 -6.65 2.45
C GLY A 159 -8.43 -8.14 2.43
N GLY A 160 -8.48 -8.75 3.63
CA GLY A 160 -8.72 -10.16 3.85
C GLY A 160 -7.52 -11.06 3.54
N ILE A 161 -6.34 -10.50 3.32
CA ILE A 161 -5.10 -11.24 3.07
C ILE A 161 -4.37 -11.48 4.38
N ASN A 162 -3.87 -12.68 4.57
CA ASN A 162 -3.16 -13.17 5.75
C ASN A 162 -2.16 -14.28 5.39
N LYS A 163 -1.40 -14.80 6.37
CA LYS A 163 -0.39 -15.85 6.15
C LYS A 163 -0.91 -17.15 5.50
N LYS A 164 -2.22 -17.42 5.55
CA LYS A 164 -2.79 -18.65 4.97
C LYS A 164 -3.09 -18.53 3.48
N ASN A 165 -3.36 -17.31 2.98
CA ASN A 165 -3.82 -17.10 1.61
C ASN A 165 -2.94 -16.16 0.77
N TYR A 166 -1.91 -15.52 1.34
CA TYR A 166 -1.09 -14.56 0.58
C TYR A 166 -0.37 -15.18 -0.61
N MET A 167 0.00 -16.46 -0.51
CA MET A 167 0.67 -17.18 -1.61
C MET A 167 -0.21 -17.30 -2.86
N ASP A 168 -1.55 -17.37 -2.70
CA ASP A 168 -2.49 -17.40 -3.82
C ASP A 168 -2.43 -16.11 -4.66
N TYR A 169 -1.95 -15.03 -4.06
CA TYR A 169 -1.82 -13.72 -4.70
C TYR A 169 -0.41 -13.46 -5.23
N VAL A 170 0.63 -13.66 -4.41
CA VAL A 170 2.01 -13.31 -4.83
C VAL A 170 2.54 -14.21 -5.95
N SER A 171 1.92 -15.37 -6.17
CA SER A 171 2.23 -16.24 -7.31
C SER A 171 1.74 -15.72 -8.67
N LEU A 172 0.85 -14.71 -8.67
CA LEU A 172 0.27 -14.15 -9.90
C LEU A 172 1.22 -13.12 -10.53
N LYS A 173 1.37 -13.18 -11.86
CA LYS A 173 2.28 -12.31 -12.62
C LYS A 173 1.91 -10.82 -12.57
N ASN A 174 0.60 -10.54 -12.41
CA ASN A 174 0.07 -9.19 -12.31
C ASN A 174 -0.04 -8.68 -10.87
N VAL A 175 0.61 -9.35 -9.90
CA VAL A 175 0.69 -8.90 -8.50
C VAL A 175 2.12 -8.48 -8.18
N LEU A 176 2.29 -7.24 -7.73
CA LEU A 176 3.58 -6.69 -7.31
C LEU A 176 3.97 -7.18 -5.92
N CYS A 177 3.06 -7.02 -4.98
CA CYS A 177 3.12 -7.49 -3.59
C CYS A 177 1.71 -7.50 -3.00
N VAL A 178 1.53 -8.01 -1.78
CA VAL A 178 0.23 -7.98 -1.09
C VAL A 178 0.24 -7.00 0.08
N GLY A 179 -0.83 -6.24 0.25
CA GLY A 179 -1.05 -5.42 1.44
C GLY A 179 -1.66 -6.25 2.58
N MET A 180 -0.94 -6.38 3.71
CA MET A 180 -1.35 -7.25 4.81
C MET A 180 -1.30 -6.51 6.15
N SER A 181 -2.46 -6.40 6.84
CA SER A 181 -2.57 -5.73 8.14
C SER A 181 -2.30 -6.63 9.34
N LYS A 182 -2.42 -7.95 9.16
CA LYS A 182 -2.03 -8.97 10.14
C LYS A 182 -0.68 -9.58 9.75
N PHE A 183 0.33 -8.74 9.71
CA PHE A 183 1.66 -9.13 9.24
C PHE A 183 2.55 -9.70 10.36
N ASP A 184 2.20 -9.44 11.59
CA ASP A 184 2.93 -9.78 12.82
C ASP A 184 2.28 -10.92 13.65
N ASP A 185 1.19 -11.51 13.17
CA ASP A 185 0.53 -12.67 13.79
C ASP A 185 1.32 -13.98 13.58
#